data_e1e88ebb93d3b21054c6d1e400cbcbab
#
_entry.id   e1e88ebb93d3b21054c6d1e400cbcbab
#
_cell.length_a   1.000
_cell.length_b   1.000
_cell.length_c   1.000
_cell.angle_alpha   90.00
_cell.angle_beta   90.00
_cell.angle_gamma   90.00
#
_symmetry.space_group_name_H-M   'P 1'
#
loop_
_entity.id
_entity.type
_entity.pdbx_description
1 polymer ?
#
loop_
_entity_poly.entity_id
_entity_poly.type
_entity_poly.pdbx_seq_one_letter_code
_entity_poly.pdbx_strand_id
1 'polypeptide(L)'
;MLISSCVKDIGTDIKPKEKDYEEFSTAVLGLSGLCFSKDSTSLLAVSDKYGIYELNLDGTTKRKLDYNGGNDFEAITYNYKSENYVLADETNMTVSTLNSDYTLTQITKITIDGGISNKGLEGTTYGEDTLYICNQEAPTALIKYDLKSKTEISRKTLSFAGYLSDICYDRSDKTLWICDSLQKKLYHCTLNGSVIAEQNIDFVAKAEALAIDRKKNIGWIGCDLTGNLYKVKLKI
;
A
#
# COMPACT_ATOMS: atom_id res chain seq x y z
N MET A 1 31.52 65.01 10.64
CA MET A 1 30.12 64.62 10.84
C MET A 1 29.94 63.27 10.17
N LEU A 2 30.06 62.19 10.99
CA LEU A 2 29.97 60.82 10.49
C LEU A 2 28.54 60.31 10.67
N ILE A 3 27.86 59.98 9.59
CA ILE A 3 26.50 59.42 9.60
C ILE A 3 26.67 57.89 9.61
N SER A 4 26.44 57.26 10.77
CA SER A 4 26.36 55.82 10.92
C SER A 4 24.96 55.34 10.45
N SER A 5 24.90 54.63 9.34
CA SER A 5 23.68 53.97 8.88
C SER A 5 23.53 52.61 9.61
N CYS A 6 22.59 52.53 10.53
CA CYS A 6 22.12 51.24 11.09
C CYS A 6 21.37 50.45 9.99
N VAL A 7 22.00 49.42 9.46
CA VAL A 7 21.29 48.36 8.72
C VAL A 7 20.61 47.48 9.73
N LYS A 8 19.28 47.53 9.79
CA LYS A 8 18.48 46.55 10.54
C LYS A 8 18.51 45.24 9.77
N ASP A 9 19.19 44.27 10.32
CA ASP A 9 19.13 42.89 9.85
C ASP A 9 17.72 42.35 10.11
N ILE A 10 16.91 42.23 9.05
CA ILE A 10 15.60 41.57 9.11
C ILE A 10 15.87 40.08 8.93
N GLY A 11 16.30 39.44 10.00
CA GLY A 11 16.36 37.99 10.08
C GLY A 11 14.94 37.43 9.98
N THR A 12 14.55 36.99 8.80
CA THR A 12 13.35 36.15 8.63
C THR A 12 13.65 34.79 9.22
N ASP A 13 13.29 34.58 10.48
CA ASP A 13 13.21 33.24 11.09
C ASP A 13 12.14 32.43 10.32
N ILE A 14 12.52 31.86 9.18
CA ILE A 14 11.70 30.86 8.48
C ILE A 14 11.80 29.59 9.33
N LYS A 15 10.86 29.38 10.24
CA LYS A 15 10.72 28.10 10.92
C LYS A 15 10.56 27.02 9.85
N PRO A 16 11.34 25.92 9.90
CA PRO A 16 11.16 24.81 8.99
C PRO A 16 9.70 24.36 9.07
N LYS A 17 9.05 24.21 7.90
CA LYS A 17 7.69 23.69 7.84
C LYS A 17 7.69 22.30 8.47
N GLU A 18 6.89 22.07 9.49
CA GLU A 18 6.75 20.79 10.14
C GLU A 18 6.38 19.73 9.10
N LYS A 19 7.14 18.64 9.06
CA LYS A 19 6.84 17.55 8.13
C LYS A 19 5.61 16.80 8.62
N ASP A 20 4.68 16.52 7.72
CA ASP A 20 3.47 15.74 8.03
C ASP A 20 3.74 14.22 8.01
N TYR A 21 5.01 13.84 8.06
CA TYR A 21 5.44 12.44 8.03
C TYR A 21 6.72 12.22 8.85
N GLU A 22 6.86 10.99 9.35
CA GLU A 22 8.08 10.43 9.89
C GLU A 22 8.63 9.41 8.88
N GLU A 23 9.94 9.31 8.71
CA GLU A 23 10.60 8.39 7.80
C GLU A 23 11.47 7.42 8.59
N PHE A 24 11.32 6.13 8.30
CA PHE A 24 12.05 5.04 8.95
C PHE A 24 12.77 4.20 7.89
N SER A 25 14.05 3.89 8.10
CA SER A 25 14.75 2.94 7.26
C SER A 25 14.37 1.52 7.68
N THR A 26 13.97 0.69 6.71
CA THR A 26 13.76 -0.74 6.93
C THR A 26 14.90 -1.55 6.30
N ALA A 27 14.98 -2.84 6.61
CA ALA A 27 15.90 -3.75 5.92
C ALA A 27 15.25 -4.42 4.68
N VAL A 28 14.05 -3.98 4.28
CA VAL A 28 13.27 -4.58 3.19
C VAL A 28 13.42 -3.74 1.93
N LEU A 29 14.22 -4.21 0.98
CA LEU A 29 14.30 -3.62 -0.36
C LEU A 29 13.16 -4.17 -1.23
N GLY A 30 12.69 -3.39 -2.22
CA GLY A 30 11.55 -3.78 -3.05
C GLY A 30 10.28 -3.94 -2.21
N LEU A 31 9.96 -2.94 -1.40
CA LEU A 31 8.80 -2.97 -0.51
C LEU A 31 7.53 -2.67 -1.31
N SER A 32 6.79 -3.73 -1.69
CA SER A 32 5.70 -3.67 -2.66
C SER A 32 4.30 -3.73 -2.03
N GLY A 33 4.14 -4.32 -0.84
CA GLY A 33 2.83 -4.38 -0.18
C GLY A 33 2.91 -4.38 1.34
N LEU A 34 1.89 -3.80 1.99
CA LEU A 34 1.78 -3.71 3.45
C LEU A 34 0.38 -4.05 3.94
N CYS A 35 0.30 -4.75 5.06
CA CYS A 35 -0.92 -4.78 5.88
C CYS A 35 -0.58 -4.86 7.37
N PHE A 36 -1.56 -4.55 8.21
CA PHE A 36 -1.41 -4.79 9.65
C PHE A 36 -1.39 -6.28 9.98
N SER A 37 -0.62 -6.65 11.01
CA SER A 37 -0.76 -7.92 11.68
C SER A 37 -2.18 -8.10 12.26
N LYS A 38 -2.58 -9.33 12.56
CA LYS A 38 -3.90 -9.65 13.11
C LYS A 38 -4.29 -8.77 14.31
N ASP A 39 -3.34 -8.50 15.19
CA ASP A 39 -3.53 -7.69 16.41
C ASP A 39 -3.22 -6.19 16.20
N SER A 40 -2.85 -5.80 14.99
CA SER A 40 -2.47 -4.43 14.61
C SER A 40 -1.30 -3.85 15.40
N THR A 41 -0.42 -4.69 15.95
CA THR A 41 0.77 -4.27 16.70
C THR A 41 2.02 -4.15 15.82
N SER A 42 1.98 -4.74 14.63
CA SER A 42 3.07 -4.75 13.62
C SER A 42 2.50 -4.66 12.21
N LEU A 43 3.39 -4.56 11.23
CA LEU A 43 3.07 -4.61 9.81
C LEU A 43 3.63 -5.90 9.20
N LEU A 44 2.86 -6.56 8.35
CA LEU A 44 3.37 -7.53 7.40
C LEU A 44 3.71 -6.78 6.11
N ALA A 45 4.90 -7.04 5.60
CA ALA A 45 5.45 -6.42 4.40
C ALA A 45 5.85 -7.50 3.40
N VAL A 46 5.54 -7.31 2.14
CA VAL A 46 6.05 -8.15 1.05
C VAL A 46 7.06 -7.38 0.22
N SER A 47 8.02 -8.11 -0.30
CA SER A 47 9.00 -7.63 -1.25
C SER A 47 8.90 -8.48 -2.51
N ASP A 48 8.89 -7.85 -3.67
CA ASP A 48 8.89 -8.49 -4.98
C ASP A 48 10.03 -9.51 -5.18
N LYS A 49 11.16 -9.31 -4.48
CA LYS A 49 12.38 -10.12 -4.64
C LYS A 49 12.78 -10.91 -3.41
N TYR A 50 12.46 -10.42 -2.21
CA TYR A 50 13.11 -10.90 -1.00
C TYR A 50 12.17 -11.59 -0.01
N GLY A 51 10.86 -11.57 -0.26
CA GLY A 51 9.88 -12.34 0.48
C GLY A 51 9.03 -11.56 1.46
N ILE A 52 8.64 -12.20 2.57
CA ILE A 52 7.67 -11.67 3.53
C ILE A 52 8.38 -11.34 4.84
N TYR A 53 8.09 -10.15 5.37
CA TYR A 53 8.69 -9.64 6.62
C TYR A 53 7.62 -9.19 7.58
N GLU A 54 7.90 -9.28 8.87
CA GLU A 54 7.15 -8.61 9.91
C GLU A 54 7.98 -7.43 10.42
N LEU A 55 7.41 -6.23 10.35
CA LEU A 55 8.03 -4.96 10.77
C LEU A 55 7.34 -4.41 12.01
N ASN A 56 8.09 -3.82 12.90
CA ASN A 56 7.53 -2.95 13.92
C ASN A 56 7.00 -1.66 13.29
N LEU A 57 6.13 -0.92 14.00
CA LEU A 57 5.55 0.33 13.49
C LEU A 57 6.57 1.48 13.34
N ASP A 58 7.80 1.29 13.79
CA ASP A 58 8.94 2.19 13.60
C ASP A 58 9.86 1.75 12.44
N GLY A 59 9.41 0.80 11.61
CA GLY A 59 10.14 0.30 10.45
C GLY A 59 11.21 -0.75 10.76
N THR A 60 11.56 -1.00 12.02
CA THR A 60 12.54 -2.04 12.36
C THR A 60 12.01 -3.43 12.02
N THR A 61 12.86 -4.27 11.41
CA THR A 61 12.49 -5.64 11.06
C THR A 61 12.40 -6.49 12.33
N LYS A 62 11.22 -7.04 12.60
CA LYS A 62 10.98 -7.98 13.70
C LYS A 62 11.44 -9.39 13.31
N ARG A 63 11.11 -9.82 12.10
CA ARG A 63 11.56 -11.09 11.52
C ARG A 63 11.30 -11.14 10.01
N LYS A 64 12.03 -12.02 9.31
CA LYS A 64 11.67 -12.53 7.99
C LYS A 64 10.88 -13.82 8.18
N LEU A 65 9.78 -13.98 7.44
CA LEU A 65 9.01 -15.23 7.49
C LEU A 65 9.66 -16.27 6.58
N ASP A 66 9.73 -17.50 7.07
CA ASP A 66 10.12 -18.66 6.26
C ASP A 66 8.86 -19.29 5.67
N TYR A 67 8.77 -19.31 4.34
CA TYR A 67 7.60 -19.80 3.62
C TYR A 67 8.03 -20.52 2.34
N ASN A 68 7.15 -21.41 1.84
CA ASN A 68 7.40 -22.18 0.64
C ASN A 68 6.53 -21.70 -0.52
N GLY A 69 7.16 -21.39 -1.66
CA GLY A 69 6.49 -21.00 -2.91
C GLY A 69 6.29 -19.49 -3.08
N GLY A 70 5.89 -19.07 -4.29
CA GLY A 70 5.70 -17.67 -4.67
C GLY A 70 7.02 -16.89 -4.83
N ASN A 71 7.11 -16.00 -5.78
CA ASN A 71 8.37 -15.30 -6.06
C ASN A 71 8.22 -13.80 -6.26
N ASP A 72 7.04 -13.31 -6.57
CA ASP A 72 6.81 -11.94 -7.04
C ASP A 72 5.56 -11.39 -6.35
N PHE A 73 5.66 -11.27 -5.01
CA PHE A 73 4.56 -10.77 -4.22
C PHE A 73 4.52 -9.26 -4.23
N GLU A 74 3.47 -8.72 -4.86
CA GLU A 74 3.21 -7.30 -4.91
C GLU A 74 2.23 -6.82 -3.84
N ALA A 75 1.42 -7.72 -3.28
CA ALA A 75 0.45 -7.34 -2.27
C ALA A 75 0.25 -8.37 -1.17
N ILE A 76 -0.12 -7.86 0.00
CA ILE A 76 -0.52 -8.67 1.15
C ILE A 76 -1.69 -8.01 1.88
N THR A 77 -2.70 -8.78 2.25
CA THR A 77 -3.80 -8.32 3.09
C THR A 77 -4.21 -9.36 4.13
N TYR A 78 -4.79 -8.92 5.24
CA TYR A 78 -5.33 -9.81 6.25
C TYR A 78 -6.83 -10.03 6.05
N ASN A 79 -7.22 -11.28 5.89
CA ASN A 79 -8.63 -11.69 5.85
C ASN A 79 -9.13 -12.00 7.27
N TYR A 80 -9.85 -11.07 7.85
CA TYR A 80 -10.37 -11.20 9.23
C TYR A 80 -11.42 -12.30 9.40
N LYS A 81 -12.02 -12.80 8.32
CA LYS A 81 -13.04 -13.85 8.38
C LYS A 81 -12.42 -15.23 8.43
N SER A 82 -11.39 -15.49 7.64
CA SER A 82 -10.66 -16.76 7.60
C SER A 82 -9.40 -16.75 8.47
N GLU A 83 -9.08 -15.61 9.08
CA GLU A 83 -7.93 -15.41 9.96
C GLU A 83 -6.58 -15.78 9.34
N ASN A 84 -6.40 -15.47 8.05
CA ASN A 84 -5.17 -15.73 7.31
C ASN A 84 -4.78 -14.50 6.46
N TYR A 85 -3.57 -14.54 5.91
CA TYR A 85 -3.14 -13.53 4.95
C TYR A 85 -3.43 -13.98 3.53
N VAL A 86 -3.75 -13.03 2.67
CA VAL A 86 -3.94 -13.22 1.23
C VAL A 86 -2.87 -12.43 0.52
N LEU A 87 -2.19 -13.06 -0.42
CA LEU A 87 -1.08 -12.52 -1.20
C LEU A 87 -1.45 -12.50 -2.68
N ALA A 88 -0.99 -11.48 -3.39
CA ALA A 88 -1.02 -11.44 -4.85
C ALA A 88 0.41 -11.62 -5.40
N ASP A 89 0.55 -12.51 -6.37
CA ASP A 89 1.77 -12.77 -7.13
C ASP A 89 1.54 -12.28 -8.56
N GLU A 90 2.30 -11.27 -8.96
CA GLU A 90 2.11 -10.60 -10.24
C GLU A 90 2.55 -11.47 -11.42
N THR A 91 3.75 -12.03 -11.36
CA THR A 91 4.29 -12.88 -12.44
C THR A 91 3.37 -14.05 -12.77
N ASN A 92 2.81 -14.69 -11.75
CA ASN A 92 1.92 -15.85 -11.93
C ASN A 92 0.45 -15.45 -12.11
N MET A 93 0.11 -14.18 -11.86
CA MET A 93 -1.26 -13.67 -11.85
C MET A 93 -2.14 -14.50 -10.91
N THR A 94 -1.65 -14.78 -9.69
CA THR A 94 -2.34 -15.63 -8.73
C THR A 94 -2.59 -14.93 -7.41
N VAL A 95 -3.68 -15.35 -6.77
CA VAL A 95 -3.95 -15.02 -5.37
C VAL A 95 -3.76 -16.28 -4.56
N SER A 96 -3.02 -16.16 -3.45
CA SER A 96 -2.70 -17.26 -2.55
C SER A 96 -3.01 -16.91 -1.11
N THR A 97 -3.30 -17.93 -0.29
CA THR A 97 -3.38 -17.80 1.17
C THR A 97 -2.06 -18.17 1.80
N LEU A 98 -1.57 -17.37 2.71
CA LEU A 98 -0.50 -17.75 3.63
C LEU A 98 -1.14 -18.28 4.90
N ASN A 99 -0.96 -19.56 5.13
CA ASN A 99 -1.49 -20.30 6.28
C ASN A 99 -0.69 -20.01 7.56
N SER A 100 -1.20 -20.44 8.70
CA SER A 100 -0.55 -20.23 10.00
C SER A 100 0.81 -20.94 10.14
N ASP A 101 1.05 -21.99 9.35
CA ASP A 101 2.32 -22.70 9.24
C ASP A 101 3.25 -22.13 8.15
N TYR A 102 2.89 -20.97 7.60
CA TYR A 102 3.58 -20.30 6.51
C TYR A 102 3.64 -21.06 5.18
N THR A 103 2.78 -22.06 5.00
CA THR A 103 2.59 -22.67 3.68
C THR A 103 1.68 -21.81 2.82
N LEU A 104 1.97 -21.75 1.52
CA LEU A 104 1.13 -21.08 0.54
C LEU A 104 0.15 -22.05 -0.09
N THR A 105 -1.12 -21.67 -0.09
CA THR A 105 -2.16 -22.36 -0.84
C THR A 105 -2.68 -21.45 -1.93
N GLN A 106 -2.42 -21.78 -3.18
CA GLN A 106 -2.96 -21.03 -4.32
C GLN A 106 -4.49 -21.13 -4.32
N ILE A 107 -5.18 -19.99 -4.25
CA ILE A 107 -6.64 -19.93 -4.30
C ILE A 107 -7.12 -19.94 -5.73
N THR A 108 -6.59 -19.03 -6.56
CA THR A 108 -7.08 -18.84 -7.92
C THR A 108 -6.06 -18.08 -8.78
N LYS A 109 -6.20 -18.22 -10.08
CA LYS A 109 -5.55 -17.37 -11.07
C LYS A 109 -6.51 -16.25 -11.49
N ILE A 110 -6.02 -15.03 -11.52
CA ILE A 110 -6.78 -13.86 -11.99
C ILE A 110 -6.41 -13.62 -13.46
N THR A 111 -7.41 -13.48 -14.31
CA THR A 111 -7.21 -13.12 -15.71
C THR A 111 -7.60 -11.66 -15.92
N ILE A 112 -6.73 -10.88 -16.56
CA ILE A 112 -6.98 -9.50 -16.91
C ILE A 112 -6.96 -9.37 -18.43
N ASP A 113 -8.13 -9.15 -19.01
CA ASP A 113 -8.27 -8.98 -20.45
C ASP A 113 -7.57 -7.71 -20.92
N GLY A 114 -6.67 -7.84 -21.90
CA GLY A 114 -5.88 -6.74 -22.41
C GLY A 114 -4.74 -6.30 -21.49
N GLY A 115 -4.54 -6.97 -20.35
CA GLY A 115 -3.47 -6.68 -19.40
C GLY A 115 -2.08 -6.93 -20.01
N ILE A 116 -1.12 -6.14 -19.55
CA ILE A 116 0.31 -6.30 -19.89
C ILE A 116 0.91 -7.25 -18.86
N SER A 117 1.71 -8.21 -19.33
CA SER A 117 2.46 -9.10 -18.44
C SER A 117 3.36 -8.28 -17.52
N ASN A 118 3.41 -8.62 -16.23
CA ASN A 118 4.19 -7.91 -15.20
C ASN A 118 3.74 -6.45 -14.98
N LYS A 119 2.42 -6.19 -15.10
CA LYS A 119 1.76 -4.91 -14.82
C LYS A 119 0.32 -5.13 -14.36
N GLY A 120 0.15 -6.08 -13.49
CA GLY A 120 -1.15 -6.65 -13.13
C GLY A 120 -1.53 -6.47 -11.67
N LEU A 121 -1.43 -7.53 -10.90
CA LEU A 121 -1.93 -7.60 -9.53
C LEU A 121 -1.01 -6.89 -8.54
N GLU A 122 -1.10 -5.57 -8.45
CA GLU A 122 -0.22 -4.75 -7.63
C GLU A 122 -0.70 -4.63 -6.17
N GLY A 123 -1.95 -4.30 -5.96
CA GLY A 123 -2.50 -4.10 -4.64
C GLY A 123 -3.68 -5.02 -4.35
N THR A 124 -3.77 -5.55 -3.12
CA THR A 124 -4.96 -6.28 -2.69
C THR A 124 -5.38 -5.91 -1.28
N THR A 125 -6.70 -5.87 -1.06
CA THR A 125 -7.27 -5.72 0.27
C THR A 125 -8.57 -6.49 0.42
N TYR A 126 -8.86 -6.97 1.65
CA TYR A 126 -10.06 -7.76 1.93
C TYR A 126 -11.01 -6.98 2.84
N GLY A 127 -12.23 -6.79 2.38
CA GLY A 127 -13.30 -6.14 3.13
C GLY A 127 -14.68 -6.53 2.63
N GLU A 128 -15.69 -6.56 3.52
CA GLU A 128 -17.09 -6.88 3.18
C GLU A 128 -17.24 -8.18 2.34
N ASP A 129 -16.50 -9.23 2.72
CA ASP A 129 -16.47 -10.54 2.02
C ASP A 129 -15.96 -10.47 0.55
N THR A 130 -15.33 -9.36 0.18
CA THR A 130 -14.81 -9.10 -1.15
C THR A 130 -13.30 -8.90 -1.10
N LEU A 131 -12.57 -9.49 -2.02
CA LEU A 131 -11.19 -9.11 -2.32
C LEU A 131 -11.22 -7.99 -3.35
N TYR A 132 -10.65 -6.84 -2.99
CA TYR A 132 -10.42 -5.72 -3.89
C TYR A 132 -9.00 -5.83 -4.41
N ILE A 133 -8.83 -5.73 -5.71
CA ILE A 133 -7.54 -5.87 -6.39
C ILE A 133 -7.33 -4.64 -7.27
N CYS A 134 -6.14 -4.05 -7.19
CA CYS A 134 -5.70 -3.05 -8.14
C CYS A 134 -4.92 -3.71 -9.28
N ASN A 135 -5.35 -3.45 -10.52
CA ASN A 135 -4.54 -3.67 -11.71
C ASN A 135 -3.77 -2.40 -12.03
N GLN A 136 -2.45 -2.49 -12.14
CA GLN A 136 -1.56 -1.34 -12.20
C GLN A 136 -1.86 -0.42 -13.38
N GLU A 137 -1.81 -0.98 -14.59
CA GLU A 137 -2.05 -0.24 -15.83
C GLU A 137 -2.60 -1.14 -16.94
N ALA A 138 -3.04 -0.52 -18.04
CA ALA A 138 -3.50 -1.18 -19.27
C ALA A 138 -4.65 -2.21 -19.10
N PRO A 139 -5.77 -1.86 -18.47
CA PRO A 139 -6.13 -0.57 -17.89
C PRO A 139 -5.83 -0.47 -16.39
N THR A 140 -5.64 0.75 -15.87
CA THR A 140 -5.74 0.99 -14.41
C THR A 140 -7.14 0.63 -13.95
N ALA A 141 -7.30 -0.38 -13.10
CA ALA A 141 -8.61 -0.88 -12.74
C ALA A 141 -8.71 -1.37 -11.30
N LEU A 142 -9.89 -1.16 -10.72
CA LEU A 142 -10.33 -1.78 -9.48
C LEU A 142 -11.16 -3.02 -9.83
N ILE A 143 -10.70 -4.18 -9.36
CA ILE A 143 -11.38 -5.46 -9.54
C ILE A 143 -11.95 -5.90 -8.21
N LYS A 144 -13.21 -6.32 -8.18
CA LYS A 144 -13.84 -6.97 -7.03
C LYS A 144 -13.95 -8.46 -7.31
N TYR A 145 -13.49 -9.26 -6.37
CA TYR A 145 -13.39 -10.70 -6.53
C TYR A 145 -13.96 -11.43 -5.31
N ASP A 146 -14.76 -12.45 -5.54
CA ASP A 146 -15.25 -13.36 -4.50
C ASP A 146 -14.31 -14.57 -4.39
N LEU A 147 -13.58 -14.64 -3.28
CA LEU A 147 -12.66 -15.75 -3.02
C LEU A 147 -13.35 -17.10 -2.83
N LYS A 148 -14.61 -17.11 -2.38
CA LYS A 148 -15.37 -18.33 -2.14
C LYS A 148 -15.83 -18.99 -3.43
N SER A 149 -16.47 -18.23 -4.30
CA SER A 149 -16.91 -18.71 -5.61
C SER A 149 -15.77 -18.72 -6.63
N LYS A 150 -14.66 -18.05 -6.35
CA LYS A 150 -13.52 -17.85 -7.26
C LYS A 150 -13.91 -17.15 -8.55
N THR A 151 -14.74 -16.11 -8.43
CA THR A 151 -15.26 -15.36 -9.58
C THR A 151 -15.08 -13.86 -9.41
N GLU A 152 -14.84 -13.18 -10.52
CA GLU A 152 -14.87 -11.72 -10.57
C GLU A 152 -16.33 -11.25 -10.40
N ILE A 153 -16.54 -10.33 -9.44
CA ILE A 153 -17.84 -9.71 -9.21
C ILE A 153 -18.03 -8.53 -10.17
N SER A 154 -17.01 -7.70 -10.29
CA SER A 154 -17.03 -6.52 -11.14
C SER A 154 -15.63 -5.97 -11.38
N ARG A 155 -15.50 -5.19 -12.45
CA ARG A 155 -14.28 -4.46 -12.81
C ARG A 155 -14.63 -3.03 -13.20
N LYS A 156 -13.82 -2.07 -12.75
CA LYS A 156 -13.99 -0.66 -13.10
C LYS A 156 -12.65 -0.02 -13.41
N THR A 157 -12.52 0.57 -14.59
CA THR A 157 -11.38 1.43 -14.93
C THR A 157 -11.41 2.70 -14.08
N LEU A 158 -10.27 3.05 -13.49
CA LEU A 158 -10.08 4.24 -12.66
C LEU A 158 -9.34 5.31 -13.47
N SER A 159 -10.08 6.10 -14.23
CA SER A 159 -9.53 7.11 -15.16
C SER A 159 -8.76 8.26 -14.49
N PHE A 160 -8.87 8.40 -13.16
CA PHE A 160 -8.13 9.40 -12.40
C PHE A 160 -6.71 8.95 -12.07
N ALA A 161 -6.43 7.66 -12.13
CA ALA A 161 -5.16 7.08 -11.70
C ALA A 161 -4.19 6.86 -12.85
N GLY A 162 -2.89 6.95 -12.56
CA GLY A 162 -1.80 6.65 -13.48
C GLY A 162 -1.24 5.25 -13.28
N TYR A 163 -0.72 4.97 -12.08
CA TYR A 163 -0.18 3.67 -11.65
C TYR A 163 -0.75 3.29 -10.29
N LEU A 164 -1.70 2.37 -10.27
CA LEU A 164 -2.22 1.81 -9.02
C LEU A 164 -1.17 0.87 -8.42
N SER A 165 -0.66 1.19 -7.25
CA SER A 165 0.43 0.45 -6.63
C SER A 165 0.00 -0.35 -5.39
N ASP A 166 -0.90 0.16 -4.55
CA ASP A 166 -1.47 -0.62 -3.44
C ASP A 166 -2.85 -0.11 -3.05
N ILE A 167 -3.58 -0.92 -2.30
CA ILE A 167 -4.94 -0.62 -1.85
C ILE A 167 -5.18 -1.13 -0.43
N CYS A 168 -5.81 -0.31 0.41
CA CYS A 168 -6.17 -0.66 1.77
C CYS A 168 -7.67 -0.44 2.01
N TYR A 169 -8.36 -1.46 2.55
CA TYR A 169 -9.74 -1.32 2.99
C TYR A 169 -9.79 -0.70 4.39
N ASP A 170 -10.46 0.44 4.50
CA ASP A 170 -10.75 1.08 5.77
C ASP A 170 -12.04 0.51 6.38
N ARG A 171 -11.89 -0.24 7.47
CA ARG A 171 -13.01 -0.89 8.17
C ARG A 171 -13.87 0.08 8.96
N SER A 172 -13.38 1.28 9.25
CA SER A 172 -14.07 2.25 10.10
C SER A 172 -15.22 2.94 9.37
N ASP A 173 -15.05 3.22 8.09
CA ASP A 173 -16.04 3.89 7.25
C ASP A 173 -16.42 3.12 5.98
N LYS A 174 -15.88 1.91 5.81
CA LYS A 174 -16.13 1.02 4.66
C LYS A 174 -15.78 1.67 3.33
N THR A 175 -14.57 2.19 3.26
CA THR A 175 -14.00 2.84 2.09
C THR A 175 -12.70 2.18 1.66
N LEU A 176 -12.10 2.67 0.58
CA LEU A 176 -10.82 2.23 0.06
C LEU A 176 -9.84 3.39 0.05
N TRP A 177 -8.61 3.09 0.44
CA TRP A 177 -7.47 3.95 0.22
C TRP A 177 -6.60 3.34 -0.87
N ILE A 178 -6.25 4.12 -1.89
CA ILE A 178 -5.53 3.66 -3.06
C ILE A 178 -4.27 4.49 -3.21
N CYS A 179 -3.13 3.83 -3.37
CA CYS A 179 -1.85 4.47 -3.65
C CYS A 179 -1.63 4.54 -5.17
N ASP A 180 -1.20 5.70 -5.65
CA ASP A 180 -0.78 5.93 -7.04
C ASP A 180 0.67 6.40 -7.04
N SER A 181 1.57 5.53 -7.46
CA SER A 181 3.01 5.80 -7.44
C SER A 181 3.45 6.80 -8.52
N LEU A 182 2.74 6.85 -9.65
CA LEU A 182 3.05 7.78 -10.74
C LEU A 182 2.59 9.21 -10.43
N GLN A 183 1.35 9.37 -9.96
CA GLN A 183 0.79 10.67 -9.62
C GLN A 183 1.21 11.16 -8.23
N LYS A 184 1.87 10.30 -7.43
CA LYS A 184 2.32 10.61 -6.06
C LYS A 184 1.16 11.03 -5.17
N LYS A 185 0.08 10.23 -5.19
CA LYS A 185 -1.15 10.51 -4.47
C LYS A 185 -1.66 9.30 -3.69
N LEU A 186 -2.29 9.59 -2.56
CA LEU A 186 -3.25 8.71 -1.92
C LEU A 186 -4.65 9.19 -2.28
N TYR A 187 -5.49 8.27 -2.75
CA TYR A 187 -6.90 8.50 -3.01
C TYR A 187 -7.75 7.81 -1.95
N HIS A 188 -8.63 8.56 -1.31
CA HIS A 188 -9.71 8.01 -0.49
C HIS A 188 -10.93 7.81 -1.38
N CYS A 189 -11.43 6.59 -1.49
CA CYS A 189 -12.43 6.20 -2.47
C CYS A 189 -13.59 5.43 -1.84
N THR A 190 -14.75 5.51 -2.45
CA THR A 190 -15.84 4.57 -2.17
C THR A 190 -15.46 3.15 -2.58
N LEU A 191 -16.19 2.14 -2.12
CA LEU A 191 -16.01 0.74 -2.54
C LEU A 191 -16.18 0.52 -4.05
N ASN A 192 -16.76 1.47 -4.77
CA ASN A 192 -16.88 1.45 -6.22
C ASN A 192 -15.81 2.28 -6.94
N GLY A 193 -14.74 2.68 -6.24
CA GLY A 193 -13.63 3.41 -6.82
C GLY A 193 -14.01 4.83 -7.28
N SER A 194 -14.94 5.50 -6.62
CA SER A 194 -15.19 6.93 -6.84
C SER A 194 -14.41 7.72 -5.80
N VAL A 195 -13.63 8.69 -6.24
CA VAL A 195 -12.78 9.51 -5.36
C VAL A 195 -13.66 10.37 -4.43
N ILE A 196 -13.40 10.28 -3.13
CA ILE A 196 -13.98 11.11 -2.07
C ILE A 196 -13.02 12.27 -1.78
N ALA A 197 -11.73 11.96 -1.66
CA ALA A 197 -10.68 12.94 -1.38
C ALA A 197 -9.32 12.44 -1.86
N GLU A 198 -8.31 13.33 -1.90
CA GLU A 198 -6.94 12.99 -2.30
C GLU A 198 -5.90 13.72 -1.44
N GLN A 199 -4.73 13.12 -1.28
CA GLN A 199 -3.59 13.68 -0.56
C GLN A 199 -2.30 13.45 -1.34
N ASN A 200 -1.48 14.50 -1.50
CA ASN A 200 -0.15 14.38 -2.11
C ASN A 200 0.82 13.67 -1.17
N ILE A 201 1.66 12.81 -1.76
CA ILE A 201 2.75 12.06 -1.10
C ILE A 201 4.06 12.21 -1.89
N ASP A 202 4.33 13.40 -2.41
CA ASP A 202 5.49 13.72 -3.27
C ASP A 202 6.84 13.37 -2.63
N PHE A 203 6.88 13.30 -1.30
CA PHE A 203 8.07 12.97 -0.52
C PHE A 203 8.45 11.48 -0.59
N VAL A 204 7.56 10.60 -1.06
CA VAL A 204 7.86 9.18 -1.29
C VAL A 204 8.31 8.99 -2.74
N ALA A 205 9.53 8.49 -2.94
CA ALA A 205 10.13 8.38 -4.26
C ALA A 205 9.38 7.42 -5.21
N LYS A 206 9.00 6.23 -4.71
CA LYS A 206 8.16 5.23 -5.38
C LYS A 206 7.29 4.55 -4.32
N ALA A 207 6.07 5.03 -4.16
CA ALA A 207 5.14 4.55 -3.15
C ALA A 207 4.43 3.28 -3.66
N GLU A 208 4.71 2.11 -3.09
CA GLU A 208 4.16 0.83 -3.55
C GLU A 208 3.54 -0.02 -2.46
N ALA A 209 3.53 0.43 -1.23
CA ALA A 209 2.94 -0.32 -0.13
C ALA A 209 2.12 0.60 0.77
N LEU A 210 0.94 0.16 1.23
CA LEU A 210 0.01 0.99 1.98
C LEU A 210 -0.71 0.24 3.11
N ALA A 211 -0.63 0.78 4.33
CA ALA A 211 -1.49 0.35 5.44
C ALA A 211 -2.09 1.57 6.15
N ILE A 212 -3.39 1.52 6.51
CA ILE A 212 -4.13 2.66 7.08
C ILE A 212 -4.66 2.32 8.48
N ASP A 213 -4.33 3.16 9.46
CA ASP A 213 -4.98 3.19 10.78
C ASP A 213 -5.84 4.47 10.89
N ARG A 214 -7.08 4.36 10.47
CA ARG A 214 -8.01 5.49 10.47
C ARG A 214 -8.33 6.01 11.86
N LYS A 215 -8.35 5.13 12.87
CA LYS A 215 -8.60 5.53 14.27
C LYS A 215 -7.54 6.50 14.78
N LYS A 216 -6.29 6.32 14.35
CA LYS A 216 -5.18 7.23 14.68
C LYS A 216 -4.98 8.32 13.64
N ASN A 217 -5.69 8.24 12.51
CA ASN A 217 -5.54 9.12 11.35
C ASN A 217 -4.11 9.09 10.78
N ILE A 218 -3.56 7.88 10.67
CA ILE A 218 -2.19 7.61 10.22
C ILE A 218 -2.22 6.58 9.08
N GLY A 219 -1.38 6.83 8.06
CA GLY A 219 -1.01 5.87 7.04
C GLY A 219 0.45 5.47 7.14
N TRP A 220 0.77 4.23 6.80
CA TRP A 220 2.14 3.76 6.55
C TRP A 220 2.27 3.52 5.05
N ILE A 221 3.31 4.12 4.44
CA ILE A 221 3.60 4.01 3.01
C ILE A 221 5.00 3.46 2.85
N GLY A 222 5.13 2.36 2.13
CA GLY A 222 6.42 1.78 1.77
C GLY A 222 6.95 2.35 0.47
N CYS A 223 8.27 2.56 0.41
CA CYS A 223 8.96 2.97 -0.80
C CYS A 223 9.76 1.81 -1.38
N ASP A 224 9.41 1.36 -2.57
CA ASP A 224 10.12 0.27 -3.26
C ASP A 224 11.60 0.60 -3.49
N LEU A 225 11.91 1.80 -3.98
CA LEU A 225 13.27 2.19 -4.35
C LEU A 225 14.24 2.25 -3.18
N THR A 226 13.78 2.67 -2.01
CA THR A 226 14.66 2.90 -0.85
C THR A 226 14.48 1.88 0.26
N GLY A 227 13.38 1.13 0.25
CA GLY A 227 12.96 0.29 1.36
C GLY A 227 12.54 1.08 2.60
N ASN A 228 12.35 2.39 2.50
CA ASN A 228 11.92 3.21 3.62
C ASN A 228 10.41 3.09 3.86
N LEU A 229 10.04 3.18 5.12
CA LEU A 229 8.66 3.24 5.57
C LEU A 229 8.35 4.67 6.04
N TYR A 230 7.28 5.24 5.52
CA TYR A 230 6.81 6.58 5.88
C TYR A 230 5.54 6.48 6.70
N LYS A 231 5.56 7.00 7.91
CA LYS A 231 4.37 7.16 8.74
C LYS A 231 3.80 8.56 8.50
N VAL A 232 2.63 8.63 7.93
CA VAL A 232 2.04 9.84 7.36
C VAL A 232 0.77 10.22 8.10
N LYS A 233 0.61 11.50 8.44
CA LYS A 233 -0.66 12.01 8.95
C LYS A 233 -1.65 12.12 7.80
N LEU A 234 -2.80 11.46 7.92
CA LEU A 234 -3.88 11.58 6.95
C LEU A 234 -4.59 12.93 7.12
N LYS A 235 -4.84 13.62 6.00
CA LYS A 235 -5.43 14.98 5.97
C LYS A 235 -6.89 14.98 5.51
N ILE A 236 -7.46 13.82 5.29
CA ILE A 236 -8.77 13.59 4.70
C ILE A 236 -9.62 12.63 5.54
#